data_f6dee153447a9ab071a126b8e00362b4
#
_entry.id   f6dee153447a9ab071a126b8e00362b4
#
_cell.length_a   1.000
_cell.length_b   1.000
_cell.length_c   1.000
_cell.angle_alpha   90.00
_cell.angle_beta   90.00
_cell.angle_gamma   90.00
#
_symmetry.space_group_name_H-M   'P 1'
#
loop_
_entity.id
_entity.type
_entity.pdbx_description
1 polymer ?
#
loop_
_entity_poly.entity_id
_entity_poly.type
_entity_poly.pdbx_seq_one_letter_code
_entity_poly.pdbx_strand_id
1 'polypeptide(L)'
;MAPTTRQPAEQPHPPDGGTTPAAAAAAVGAPHARGKGRPRSAAADQAILDATREALAELGWGGLTMGDVAQRAGVAKTTLYRRWPSKSELVVDAIASLFDQLECTDRGSLQADIEAVVARFAELLTLPETQAALLALFAEGSRDPQLRLRIRERIVQPQKVLVELGRANAQARGEMDPDRDPATADEEIGIIFDTIAGTVEHRLLVSGEPVTADWIRRFTTLLLGPFPGLLR
;
A
#
# COMPACT_ATOMS: atom_id res chain seq x y z
N MET A 1 -11.64 -1.52 -69.82
CA MET A 1 -11.01 -2.45 -70.78
C MET A 1 -10.44 -3.59 -69.93
N ALA A 2 -11.19 -4.68 -69.95
CA ALA A 2 -10.67 -6.02 -69.63
C ALA A 2 -9.94 -6.54 -70.92
N PRO A 3 -9.22 -7.63 -70.88
CA PRO A 3 -9.65 -8.96 -70.43
C PRO A 3 -8.50 -9.78 -69.74
N THR A 4 -8.84 -10.78 -68.93
CA THR A 4 -9.14 -12.16 -69.20
C THR A 4 -7.98 -13.14 -69.07
N THR A 5 -8.03 -14.10 -68.17
CA THR A 5 -8.33 -15.54 -68.29
C THR A 5 -7.08 -16.42 -68.14
N ARG A 6 -6.98 -17.45 -67.38
CA ARG A 6 -7.64 -18.75 -67.15
C ARG A 6 -6.74 -19.67 -66.29
N GLN A 7 -7.38 -20.40 -65.42
CA GLN A 7 -6.98 -21.73 -64.89
C GLN A 7 -7.19 -22.78 -66.04
N PRO A 8 -6.70 -24.04 -65.99
CA PRO A 8 -7.05 -25.04 -64.98
C PRO A 8 -5.98 -26.15 -64.67
N ALA A 9 -6.18 -26.82 -63.57
CA ALA A 9 -6.38 -28.24 -63.26
C ALA A 9 -5.36 -29.31 -63.73
N GLU A 10 -4.91 -30.20 -62.80
CA GLU A 10 -5.38 -31.59 -62.77
C GLU A 10 -4.47 -32.42 -61.79
N GLN A 11 -5.11 -33.19 -60.93
CA GLN A 11 -4.53 -34.28 -60.09
C GLN A 11 -4.50 -35.55 -61.02
N PRO A 12 -3.74 -36.65 -60.73
CA PRO A 12 -4.23 -37.68 -59.82
C PRO A 12 -3.17 -38.47 -58.94
N HIS A 13 -3.70 -39.18 -57.97
CA HIS A 13 -3.21 -40.23 -57.08
C HIS A 13 -3.00 -41.61 -57.74
N PRO A 14 -2.65 -42.70 -56.94
CA PRO A 14 -1.44 -43.17 -56.22
C PRO A 14 -0.86 -44.48 -56.91
N PRO A 15 -0.13 -45.46 -56.32
CA PRO A 15 -0.40 -46.28 -55.16
C PRO A 15 0.82 -46.87 -54.38
N ASP A 16 0.51 -47.34 -53.15
CA ASP A 16 0.93 -48.49 -52.38
C ASP A 16 2.39 -49.05 -52.36
N GLY A 17 2.78 -49.37 -51.14
CA GLY A 17 3.67 -50.54 -50.92
C GLY A 17 4.64 -50.49 -49.78
N GLY A 18 4.20 -50.87 -48.58
CA GLY A 18 4.86 -51.96 -47.82
C GLY A 18 6.05 -51.71 -46.92
N THR A 19 5.85 -52.12 -45.69
CA THR A 19 6.74 -52.83 -44.76
C THR A 19 7.57 -52.05 -43.72
N THR A 20 7.14 -52.17 -42.46
CA THR A 20 7.92 -52.03 -41.23
C THR A 20 9.00 -53.12 -41.13
N PRO A 21 10.16 -52.93 -40.45
CA PRO A 21 10.20 -53.09 -39.01
C PRO A 21 11.22 -52.22 -38.21
N ALA A 22 10.82 -52.03 -36.96
CA ALA A 22 11.58 -52.08 -35.70
C ALA A 22 12.84 -51.24 -35.48
N ALA A 23 12.75 -50.45 -34.42
CA ALA A 23 13.67 -50.18 -33.29
C ALA A 23 15.01 -49.50 -33.56
N ALA A 24 15.10 -48.27 -33.06
CA ALA A 24 16.23 -47.88 -32.16
C ALA A 24 15.87 -46.54 -31.49
N ALA A 25 15.78 -46.57 -30.17
CA ALA A 25 15.62 -45.42 -29.29
C ALA A 25 16.88 -44.54 -29.38
N ALA A 26 16.67 -43.24 -29.69
CA ALA A 26 17.61 -42.18 -29.35
C ALA A 26 16.86 -41.08 -28.62
N ALA A 27 17.09 -41.00 -27.31
CA ALA A 27 16.59 -39.95 -26.45
C ALA A 27 17.18 -38.59 -26.88
N VAL A 28 16.38 -37.79 -27.57
CA VAL A 28 16.69 -36.38 -27.77
C VAL A 28 16.10 -35.62 -26.57
N GLY A 29 17.01 -35.09 -25.72
CA GLY A 29 16.69 -34.35 -24.52
C GLY A 29 15.70 -33.20 -24.81
N ALA A 30 14.61 -33.24 -24.10
CA ALA A 30 13.67 -32.14 -24.05
C ALA A 30 14.38 -30.86 -23.56
N PRO A 31 14.13 -29.67 -24.18
CA PRO A 31 14.69 -28.44 -23.65
C PRO A 31 14.10 -28.21 -22.25
N HIS A 32 14.98 -28.13 -21.26
CA HIS A 32 14.61 -27.73 -19.91
C HIS A 32 13.93 -26.37 -20.02
N ALA A 33 12.61 -26.35 -19.83
CA ALA A 33 11.85 -25.17 -19.61
C ALA A 33 12.47 -24.47 -18.37
N ARG A 34 13.17 -23.37 -18.60
CA ARG A 34 13.64 -22.48 -17.55
C ARG A 34 12.44 -22.12 -16.71
N GLY A 35 12.34 -22.67 -15.51
CA GLY A 35 11.25 -22.46 -14.59
C GLY A 35 11.03 -20.96 -14.42
N LYS A 36 9.84 -20.52 -14.77
CA LYS A 36 9.28 -19.20 -14.46
C LYS A 36 9.51 -19.01 -12.96
N GLY A 37 10.37 -18.06 -12.57
CA GLY A 37 10.81 -17.86 -11.19
C GLY A 37 9.61 -17.96 -10.24
N ARG A 38 9.81 -18.70 -9.14
CA ARG A 38 8.78 -18.92 -8.10
C ARG A 38 8.07 -17.61 -7.80
N PRO A 39 6.72 -17.56 -7.81
CA PRO A 39 5.96 -16.35 -7.52
C PRO A 39 6.50 -15.71 -6.23
N ARG A 40 6.64 -14.37 -6.23
CA ARG A 40 7.06 -13.62 -5.04
C ARG A 40 6.20 -14.12 -3.88
N SER A 41 6.82 -14.68 -2.86
CA SER A 41 6.08 -15.17 -1.71
C SER A 41 5.65 -13.96 -0.90
N ALA A 42 4.37 -13.63 -0.90
CA ALA A 42 3.79 -12.60 -0.04
C ALA A 42 4.17 -12.83 1.44
N ALA A 43 4.27 -14.11 1.84
CA ALA A 43 4.74 -14.47 3.17
C ALA A 43 6.19 -14.04 3.46
N ALA A 44 7.09 -14.10 2.44
CA ALA A 44 8.46 -13.63 2.64
C ALA A 44 8.53 -12.09 2.70
N ASP A 45 7.67 -11.38 1.96
CA ASP A 45 7.57 -9.93 2.06
C ASP A 45 7.05 -9.52 3.43
N GLN A 46 6.00 -10.18 3.91
CA GLN A 46 5.46 -9.94 5.24
C GLN A 46 6.51 -10.20 6.33
N ALA A 47 7.24 -11.30 6.28
CA ALA A 47 8.31 -11.61 7.24
C ALA A 47 9.41 -10.53 7.26
N ILE A 48 9.74 -9.93 6.11
CA ILE A 48 10.70 -8.83 6.04
C ILE A 48 10.13 -7.57 6.69
N LEU A 49 8.86 -7.22 6.42
CA LEU A 49 8.23 -6.06 7.02
C LEU A 49 8.08 -6.21 8.54
N ASP A 50 7.74 -7.41 9.02
CA ASP A 50 7.66 -7.73 10.45
C ASP A 50 9.03 -7.58 11.12
N ALA A 51 10.06 -8.21 10.56
CA ALA A 51 11.44 -8.09 11.05
C ALA A 51 11.95 -6.64 11.04
N THR A 52 11.48 -5.82 10.10
CA THR A 52 11.82 -4.39 10.05
C THR A 52 11.19 -3.64 11.21
N ARG A 53 9.92 -3.89 11.52
CA ARG A 53 9.23 -3.28 12.65
C ARG A 53 9.84 -3.68 13.99
N GLU A 54 10.12 -4.98 14.18
CA GLU A 54 10.81 -5.47 15.38
C GLU A 54 12.16 -4.79 15.57
N ALA A 55 12.97 -4.71 14.50
CA ALA A 55 14.27 -4.06 14.57
C ALA A 55 14.16 -2.55 14.83
N LEU A 56 13.14 -1.87 14.30
CA LEU A 56 12.85 -0.46 14.62
C LEU A 56 12.48 -0.27 16.10
N ALA A 57 11.63 -1.13 16.64
CA ALA A 57 11.22 -1.06 18.04
C ALA A 57 12.41 -1.27 19.01
N GLU A 58 13.32 -2.20 18.67
CA GLU A 58 14.47 -2.54 19.53
C GLU A 58 15.65 -1.59 19.36
N LEU A 59 16.01 -1.23 18.13
CA LEU A 59 17.26 -0.54 17.79
C LEU A 59 17.04 0.92 17.41
N GLY A 60 15.80 1.32 17.17
CA GLY A 60 15.44 2.62 16.60
C GLY A 60 15.96 2.80 15.17
N TRP A 61 15.71 3.98 14.62
CA TRP A 61 16.15 4.31 13.25
C TRP A 61 17.68 4.22 13.08
N GLY A 62 18.45 4.73 14.03
CA GLY A 62 19.92 4.78 13.93
C GLY A 62 20.57 3.42 13.94
N GLY A 63 20.03 2.47 14.70
CA GLY A 63 20.55 1.11 14.81
C GLY A 63 20.09 0.15 13.72
N LEU A 64 18.97 0.45 13.03
CA LEU A 64 18.43 -0.38 11.96
C LEU A 64 19.35 -0.44 10.75
N THR A 65 19.72 -1.64 10.32
CA THR A 65 20.43 -1.88 9.06
C THR A 65 19.72 -2.91 8.18
N MET A 66 19.90 -2.81 6.85
CA MET A 66 19.40 -3.80 5.89
C MET A 66 19.94 -5.22 6.17
N GLY A 67 21.13 -5.30 6.79
CA GLY A 67 21.75 -6.56 7.19
C GLY A 67 21.02 -7.25 8.32
N ASP A 68 20.67 -6.50 9.36
CA ASP A 68 19.93 -7.01 10.52
C ASP A 68 18.55 -7.49 10.10
N VAL A 69 17.85 -6.72 9.28
CA VAL A 69 16.54 -7.12 8.76
C VAL A 69 16.64 -8.42 7.95
N ALA A 70 17.62 -8.54 7.04
CA ALA A 70 17.80 -9.75 6.25
C ALA A 70 18.05 -10.98 7.13
N GLN A 71 18.87 -10.81 8.19
CA GLN A 71 19.17 -11.87 9.15
C GLN A 71 17.92 -12.28 9.94
N ARG A 72 17.17 -11.32 10.49
CA ARG A 72 15.92 -11.57 11.25
C ARG A 72 14.85 -12.24 10.40
N ALA A 73 14.67 -11.78 9.17
CA ALA A 73 13.70 -12.33 8.22
C ALA A 73 14.14 -13.67 7.59
N GLY A 74 15.36 -14.14 7.85
CA GLY A 74 15.89 -15.39 7.27
C GLY A 74 16.04 -15.33 5.75
N VAL A 75 16.34 -14.14 5.17
CA VAL A 75 16.52 -13.98 3.73
C VAL A 75 17.92 -13.51 3.36
N ALA A 76 18.34 -13.75 2.12
CA ALA A 76 19.61 -13.21 1.64
C ALA A 76 19.50 -11.68 1.46
N LYS A 77 20.57 -10.92 1.78
CA LYS A 77 20.65 -9.47 1.55
C LYS A 77 20.30 -9.07 0.11
N THR A 78 20.74 -9.86 -0.87
CA THR A 78 20.44 -9.64 -2.29
C THR A 78 18.94 -9.71 -2.59
N THR A 79 18.19 -10.57 -1.87
CA THR A 79 16.73 -10.63 -1.98
C THR A 79 16.08 -9.38 -1.45
N LEU A 80 16.59 -8.85 -0.33
CA LEU A 80 16.11 -7.64 0.29
C LEU A 80 16.34 -6.42 -0.63
N TYR A 81 17.60 -6.19 -1.06
CA TYR A 81 17.94 -5.06 -1.94
C TYR A 81 17.26 -5.07 -3.31
N ARG A 82 16.90 -6.24 -3.83
CA ARG A 82 16.11 -6.33 -5.07
C ARG A 82 14.70 -5.77 -4.92
N ARG A 83 14.13 -5.77 -3.71
CA ARG A 83 12.76 -5.33 -3.39
C ARG A 83 12.72 -3.89 -2.87
N TRP A 84 13.66 -3.58 -1.99
CA TRP A 84 13.82 -2.29 -1.36
C TRP A 84 15.26 -1.80 -1.54
N PRO A 85 15.50 -0.89 -2.49
CA PRO A 85 16.84 -0.35 -2.76
C PRO A 85 17.48 0.35 -1.56
N SER A 86 16.67 0.90 -0.65
CA SER A 86 17.14 1.63 0.53
C SER A 86 16.42 1.22 1.81
N LYS A 87 17.03 1.57 2.94
CA LYS A 87 16.43 1.43 4.27
C LYS A 87 15.13 2.24 4.37
N SER A 88 15.14 3.47 3.88
CA SER A 88 14.00 4.38 3.96
C SER A 88 12.79 3.82 3.19
N GLU A 89 12.99 3.26 2.00
CA GLU A 89 11.92 2.62 1.24
C GLU A 89 11.36 1.37 1.94
N LEU A 90 12.23 0.55 2.53
CA LEU A 90 11.80 -0.61 3.31
C LEU A 90 10.96 -0.18 4.50
N VAL A 91 11.38 0.84 5.23
CA VAL A 91 10.68 1.34 6.41
C VAL A 91 9.36 1.99 6.03
N VAL A 92 9.27 2.71 4.90
CA VAL A 92 7.99 3.22 4.39
C VAL A 92 6.98 2.09 4.23
N ASP A 93 7.37 0.98 3.58
CA ASP A 93 6.46 -0.15 3.37
C ASP A 93 6.14 -0.89 4.68
N ALA A 94 7.10 -1.00 5.61
CA ALA A 94 6.88 -1.63 6.91
C ALA A 94 5.87 -0.84 7.76
N ILE A 95 5.94 0.48 7.76
CA ILE A 95 4.99 1.33 8.49
C ILE A 95 3.66 1.43 7.76
N ALA A 96 3.66 1.54 6.43
CA ALA A 96 2.43 1.50 5.65
C ALA A 96 1.59 0.26 5.96
N SER A 97 2.23 -0.91 6.13
CA SER A 97 1.52 -2.16 6.47
C SER A 97 0.83 -2.15 7.84
N LEU A 98 1.22 -1.27 8.76
CA LEU A 98 0.47 -1.03 10.01
C LEU A 98 -0.75 -0.16 9.74
N PHE A 99 -0.59 0.89 8.94
CA PHE A 99 -1.69 1.78 8.60
C PHE A 99 -2.71 1.15 7.64
N ASP A 100 -2.33 0.15 6.84
CA ASP A 100 -3.25 -0.65 6.03
C ASP A 100 -4.30 -1.41 6.90
N GLN A 101 -4.10 -1.47 8.23
CA GLN A 101 -5.06 -2.06 9.18
C GLN A 101 -6.11 -1.06 9.69
N LEU A 102 -5.99 0.22 9.31
CA LEU A 102 -6.99 1.22 9.66
C LEU A 102 -8.24 1.02 8.81
N GLU A 103 -9.39 1.02 9.47
CA GLU A 103 -10.68 0.85 8.84
C GLU A 103 -11.64 1.95 9.31
N CYS A 104 -12.43 2.47 8.39
CA CYS A 104 -13.55 3.35 8.69
C CYS A 104 -14.85 2.51 8.71
N THR A 105 -15.22 2.01 9.87
CA THR A 105 -16.45 1.25 10.08
C THR A 105 -17.59 2.21 10.38
N ASP A 106 -18.75 2.03 9.73
CA ASP A 106 -19.98 2.78 10.05
C ASP A 106 -20.43 2.48 11.49
N ARG A 107 -20.38 3.49 12.36
CA ARG A 107 -20.78 3.42 13.76
C ARG A 107 -22.06 4.19 14.07
N GLY A 108 -22.80 4.57 13.04
CA GLY A 108 -24.10 5.20 13.15
C GLY A 108 -24.05 6.72 13.23
N SER A 109 -22.88 7.35 13.28
CA SER A 109 -22.74 8.81 13.15
C SER A 109 -21.34 9.18 12.67
N LEU A 110 -21.22 10.30 11.93
CA LEU A 110 -19.92 10.81 11.46
C LEU A 110 -18.94 11.07 12.64
N GLN A 111 -19.48 11.58 13.76
CA GLN A 111 -18.69 11.77 14.96
C GLN A 111 -18.09 10.44 15.47
N ALA A 112 -18.91 9.41 15.59
CA ALA A 112 -18.45 8.10 16.10
C ALA A 112 -17.48 7.42 15.13
N ASP A 113 -17.68 7.59 13.81
CA ASP A 113 -16.78 7.08 12.76
C ASP A 113 -15.39 7.71 12.88
N ILE A 114 -15.33 9.05 12.99
CA ILE A 114 -14.07 9.79 13.15
C ILE A 114 -13.39 9.43 14.48
N GLU A 115 -14.13 9.40 15.59
CA GLU A 115 -13.58 9.06 16.90
C GLU A 115 -12.90 7.69 16.89
N ALA A 116 -13.51 6.70 16.23
CA ALA A 116 -12.96 5.35 16.14
C ALA A 116 -11.68 5.29 15.30
N VAL A 117 -11.65 5.96 14.13
CA VAL A 117 -10.47 6.02 13.27
C VAL A 117 -9.33 6.76 13.99
N VAL A 118 -9.61 7.92 14.61
CA VAL A 118 -8.61 8.71 15.36
C VAL A 118 -8.03 7.93 16.53
N ALA A 119 -8.87 7.18 17.27
CA ALA A 119 -8.41 6.35 18.38
C ALA A 119 -7.43 5.28 17.87
N ARG A 120 -7.79 4.56 16.81
CA ARG A 120 -6.92 3.53 16.25
C ARG A 120 -5.64 4.10 15.64
N PHE A 121 -5.72 5.23 14.95
CA PHE A 121 -4.56 5.93 14.43
C PHE A 121 -3.60 6.37 15.55
N ALA A 122 -4.14 6.94 16.62
CA ALA A 122 -3.34 7.32 17.79
C ALA A 122 -2.64 6.11 18.44
N GLU A 123 -3.32 4.96 18.55
CA GLU A 123 -2.70 3.72 19.04
C GLU A 123 -1.49 3.31 18.18
N LEU A 124 -1.63 3.34 16.84
CA LEU A 124 -0.52 3.01 15.94
C LEU A 124 0.65 4.00 16.08
N LEU A 125 0.37 5.28 16.32
CA LEU A 125 1.40 6.30 16.54
C LEU A 125 2.11 6.18 17.91
N THR A 126 1.56 5.44 18.87
CA THR A 126 2.24 5.16 20.14
C THR A 126 3.23 4.00 20.06
N LEU A 127 3.20 3.21 19.01
CA LEU A 127 4.13 2.09 18.80
C LEU A 127 5.56 2.63 18.64
N PRO A 128 6.57 2.06 19.36
CA PRO A 128 7.96 2.51 19.28
C PRO A 128 8.52 2.52 17.86
N GLU A 129 8.22 1.48 17.08
CA GLU A 129 8.62 1.37 15.67
C GLU A 129 8.02 2.47 14.80
N THR A 130 6.76 2.84 15.04
CA THR A 130 6.09 3.91 14.29
C THR A 130 6.71 5.26 14.60
N GLN A 131 6.95 5.56 15.89
CA GLN A 131 7.56 6.81 16.31
C GLN A 131 8.98 6.96 15.74
N ALA A 132 9.80 5.91 15.90
CA ALA A 132 11.17 5.91 15.39
C ALA A 132 11.23 6.09 13.87
N ALA A 133 10.29 5.49 13.14
CA ALA A 133 10.22 5.57 11.69
C ALA A 133 9.73 6.93 11.20
N LEU A 134 8.57 7.41 11.68
CA LEU A 134 7.93 8.63 11.15
C LEU A 134 8.81 9.86 11.32
N LEU A 135 9.40 10.06 12.49
CA LEU A 135 10.30 11.20 12.72
C LEU A 135 11.50 11.20 11.74
N ALA A 136 12.07 10.01 11.50
CA ALA A 136 13.17 9.87 10.55
C ALA A 136 12.74 10.04 9.10
N LEU A 137 11.61 9.43 8.71
CA LEU A 137 11.06 9.56 7.36
C LEU A 137 10.67 11.00 7.02
N PHE A 138 10.12 11.76 7.97
CA PHE A 138 9.82 13.18 7.78
C PHE A 138 11.10 13.99 7.57
N ALA A 139 12.13 13.74 8.39
CA ALA A 139 13.42 14.42 8.27
C ALA A 139 14.12 14.10 6.95
N GLU A 140 14.15 12.84 6.52
CA GLU A 140 14.76 12.42 5.25
C GLU A 140 13.92 12.87 4.05
N GLY A 141 12.60 12.68 4.09
CA GLY A 141 11.68 13.08 3.03
C GLY A 141 11.66 14.59 2.77
N SER A 142 12.02 15.41 3.76
CA SER A 142 12.18 16.86 3.55
C SER A 142 13.29 17.20 2.56
N ARG A 143 14.29 16.32 2.41
CA ARG A 143 15.49 16.51 1.56
C ARG A 143 15.48 15.63 0.31
N ASP A 144 14.70 14.56 0.32
CA ASP A 144 14.58 13.59 -0.79
C ASP A 144 13.17 13.63 -1.40
N PRO A 145 12.99 14.25 -2.59
CA PRO A 145 11.70 14.30 -3.26
C PRO A 145 11.14 12.92 -3.65
N GLN A 146 12.01 11.95 -3.96
CA GLN A 146 11.57 10.60 -4.34
C GLN A 146 11.03 9.85 -3.12
N LEU A 147 11.72 9.94 -1.98
CA LEU A 147 11.23 9.38 -0.73
C LEU A 147 9.92 10.03 -0.31
N ARG A 148 9.79 11.36 -0.44
CA ARG A 148 8.54 12.08 -0.15
C ARG A 148 7.39 11.59 -1.02
N LEU A 149 7.62 11.39 -2.32
CA LEU A 149 6.62 10.83 -3.21
C LEU A 149 6.20 9.43 -2.76
N ARG A 150 7.15 8.57 -2.40
CA ARG A 150 6.87 7.22 -1.90
C ARG A 150 6.07 7.23 -0.59
N ILE A 151 6.41 8.09 0.36
CA ILE A 151 5.63 8.28 1.60
C ILE A 151 4.19 8.66 1.25
N ARG A 152 4.03 9.63 0.34
CA ARG A 152 2.70 10.06 -0.11
C ARG A 152 1.90 8.93 -0.73
N GLU A 153 2.49 8.15 -1.62
CA GLU A 153 1.81 7.05 -2.33
C GLU A 153 1.50 5.86 -1.43
N ARG A 154 2.41 5.53 -0.49
CA ARG A 154 2.29 4.32 0.33
C ARG A 154 1.62 4.52 1.68
N ILE A 155 1.71 5.72 2.24
CA ILE A 155 1.13 6.03 3.56
C ILE A 155 -0.05 6.99 3.40
N VAL A 156 0.15 8.16 2.79
CA VAL A 156 -0.86 9.24 2.82
C VAL A 156 -2.08 8.91 1.96
N GLN A 157 -1.89 8.56 0.68
CA GLN A 157 -3.00 8.34 -0.24
C GLN A 157 -3.94 7.20 0.18
N PRO A 158 -3.46 6.03 0.65
CA PRO A 158 -4.36 4.98 1.13
C PRO A 158 -5.21 5.41 2.33
N GLN A 159 -4.71 6.32 3.18
CA GLN A 159 -5.44 6.76 4.35
C GLN A 159 -6.52 7.82 4.03
N LYS A 160 -6.39 8.57 2.94
CA LYS A 160 -7.45 9.47 2.48
C LYS A 160 -8.75 8.74 2.15
N VAL A 161 -8.67 7.49 1.71
CA VAL A 161 -9.84 6.62 1.48
C VAL A 161 -10.70 6.47 2.74
N LEU A 162 -10.12 6.55 3.94
CA LEU A 162 -10.89 6.49 5.19
C LEU A 162 -11.78 7.73 5.36
N VAL A 163 -11.31 8.90 4.93
CA VAL A 163 -12.10 10.14 4.93
C VAL A 163 -13.23 10.04 3.89
N GLU A 164 -12.95 9.52 2.70
CA GLU A 164 -13.94 9.27 1.66
C GLU A 164 -15.06 8.34 2.16
N LEU A 165 -14.68 7.22 2.81
CA LEU A 165 -15.64 6.28 3.38
C LEU A 165 -16.49 6.90 4.50
N GLY A 166 -15.87 7.68 5.39
CA GLY A 166 -16.59 8.41 6.45
C GLY A 166 -17.60 9.39 5.89
N ARG A 167 -17.22 10.15 4.84
CA ARG A 167 -18.14 11.07 4.11
C ARG A 167 -19.29 10.29 3.46
N ALA A 168 -18.97 9.20 2.75
CA ALA A 168 -20.00 8.38 2.08
C ALA A 168 -20.99 7.78 3.09
N ASN A 169 -20.54 7.32 4.25
CA ASN A 169 -21.41 6.83 5.33
C ASN A 169 -22.30 7.96 5.86
N ALA A 170 -21.75 9.16 6.11
CA ALA A 170 -22.50 10.31 6.59
C ALA A 170 -23.55 10.79 5.57
N GLN A 171 -23.21 10.82 4.29
CA GLN A 171 -24.14 11.14 3.20
C GLN A 171 -25.25 10.10 3.10
N ALA A 172 -24.95 8.82 3.20
CA ALA A 172 -25.95 7.75 3.18
C ALA A 172 -26.94 7.83 4.35
N ARG A 173 -26.50 8.35 5.51
CA ARG A 173 -27.35 8.59 6.69
C ARG A 173 -28.08 9.94 6.68
N GLY A 174 -27.78 10.82 5.71
CA GLY A 174 -28.36 12.16 5.63
C GLY A 174 -27.77 13.17 6.63
N GLU A 175 -26.60 12.88 7.20
CA GLU A 175 -25.86 13.79 8.09
C GLU A 175 -25.07 14.86 7.31
N MET A 176 -24.79 14.58 6.03
CA MET A 176 -24.03 15.44 5.13
C MET A 176 -24.73 15.48 3.75
N ASP A 177 -24.72 16.63 3.11
CA ASP A 177 -25.19 16.76 1.73
C ASP A 177 -24.28 15.99 0.77
N PRO A 178 -24.83 15.44 -0.34
CA PRO A 178 -24.00 14.86 -1.41
C PRO A 178 -23.03 15.88 -1.99
N ASP A 179 -21.84 15.40 -2.36
CA ASP A 179 -20.83 16.26 -2.99
C ASP A 179 -21.34 16.80 -4.31
N ARG A 180 -21.27 18.13 -4.48
CA ARG A 180 -21.76 18.82 -5.69
C ARG A 180 -20.73 18.79 -6.82
N ASP A 181 -19.47 18.84 -6.45
CA ASP A 181 -18.34 18.87 -7.38
C ASP A 181 -17.23 17.93 -6.89
N PRO A 182 -16.84 16.91 -7.68
CA PRO A 182 -15.80 15.95 -7.28
C PRO A 182 -14.44 16.58 -6.99
N ALA A 183 -14.06 17.65 -7.71
CA ALA A 183 -12.76 18.29 -7.50
C ALA A 183 -12.70 19.00 -6.14
N THR A 184 -13.78 19.71 -5.78
CA THR A 184 -13.93 20.34 -4.46
C THR A 184 -13.95 19.29 -3.34
N ALA A 185 -14.65 18.17 -3.57
CA ALA A 185 -14.68 17.07 -2.59
C ALA A 185 -13.29 16.47 -2.33
N ASP A 186 -12.46 16.27 -3.36
CA ASP A 186 -11.09 15.76 -3.22
C ASP A 186 -10.20 16.73 -2.43
N GLU A 187 -10.33 18.03 -2.68
CA GLU A 187 -9.62 19.07 -1.92
C GLU A 187 -10.03 19.06 -0.44
N GLU A 188 -11.32 19.03 -0.14
CA GLU A 188 -11.86 18.95 1.23
C GLU A 188 -11.40 17.67 1.95
N ILE A 189 -11.42 16.51 1.28
CA ILE A 189 -10.90 15.24 1.81
C ILE A 189 -9.44 15.41 2.18
N GLY A 190 -8.64 16.08 1.32
CA GLY A 190 -7.25 16.38 1.61
C GLY A 190 -7.09 17.23 2.88
N ILE A 191 -7.85 18.30 3.01
CA ILE A 191 -7.81 19.21 4.17
C ILE A 191 -8.24 18.49 5.46
N ILE A 192 -9.30 17.70 5.42
CA ILE A 192 -9.77 16.92 6.57
C ILE A 192 -8.70 15.92 6.99
N PHE A 193 -8.13 15.18 6.05
CA PHE A 193 -7.05 14.24 6.32
C PHE A 193 -5.85 14.95 6.98
N ASP A 194 -5.35 16.03 6.39
CA ASP A 194 -4.22 16.78 6.90
C ASP A 194 -4.49 17.36 8.29
N THR A 195 -5.74 17.80 8.56
CA THR A 195 -6.15 18.31 9.87
C THR A 195 -6.13 17.22 10.93
N ILE A 196 -6.68 16.04 10.63
CA ILE A 196 -6.72 14.91 11.56
C ILE A 196 -5.30 14.36 11.79
N ALA A 197 -4.61 13.98 10.73
CA ALA A 197 -3.29 13.37 10.81
C ALA A 197 -2.29 14.33 11.46
N GLY A 198 -2.17 15.56 10.97
CA GLY A 198 -1.24 16.54 11.51
C GLY A 198 -1.48 16.90 12.96
N THR A 199 -2.74 16.97 13.40
CA THR A 199 -3.07 17.29 14.81
C THR A 199 -2.70 16.13 15.74
N VAL A 200 -3.00 14.89 15.36
CA VAL A 200 -2.67 13.70 16.15
C VAL A 200 -1.15 13.47 16.18
N GLU A 201 -0.49 13.56 15.04
CA GLU A 201 0.97 13.44 14.92
C GLU A 201 1.69 14.51 15.74
N HIS A 202 1.29 15.79 15.60
CA HIS A 202 1.88 16.87 16.39
C HIS A 202 1.74 16.61 17.89
N ARG A 203 0.55 16.19 18.33
CA ARG A 203 0.29 15.93 19.73
C ARG A 203 1.17 14.81 20.30
N LEU A 204 1.27 13.68 19.60
CA LEU A 204 2.03 12.52 20.05
C LEU A 204 3.53 12.65 19.81
N LEU A 205 3.94 13.11 18.63
CA LEU A 205 5.35 13.06 18.20
C LEU A 205 6.12 14.35 18.53
N VAL A 206 5.43 15.50 18.65
CA VAL A 206 6.07 16.80 18.90
C VAL A 206 5.83 17.27 20.33
N SER A 207 4.56 17.29 20.77
CA SER A 207 4.21 17.76 22.10
C SER A 207 4.42 16.70 23.20
N GLY A 208 4.48 15.41 22.84
CA GLY A 208 4.60 14.30 23.78
C GLY A 208 3.37 14.13 24.68
N GLU A 209 2.21 14.62 24.22
CA GLU A 209 0.97 14.61 24.98
C GLU A 209 0.07 13.44 24.57
N PRO A 210 -0.62 12.76 25.53
CA PRO A 210 -1.45 11.62 25.20
C PRO A 210 -2.71 12.02 24.43
N VAL A 211 -3.12 11.18 23.48
CA VAL A 211 -4.42 11.25 22.79
C VAL A 211 -5.41 10.39 23.58
N THR A 212 -6.15 11.01 24.50
CA THR A 212 -7.14 10.33 25.33
C THR A 212 -8.51 10.33 24.68
N ALA A 213 -9.41 9.43 25.12
CA ALA A 213 -10.79 9.40 24.63
C ALA A 213 -11.53 10.74 24.83
N ASP A 214 -11.26 11.46 25.95
CA ASP A 214 -11.82 12.78 26.19
C ASP A 214 -11.29 13.81 25.20
N TRP A 215 -9.98 13.78 24.92
CA TRP A 215 -9.38 14.65 23.92
C TRP A 215 -9.94 14.36 22.52
N ILE A 216 -10.10 13.09 22.13
CA ILE A 216 -10.68 12.69 20.84
C ILE A 216 -12.08 13.28 20.70
N ARG A 217 -12.97 13.11 21.69
CA ARG A 217 -14.32 13.67 21.66
C ARG A 217 -14.33 15.19 21.46
N ARG A 218 -13.48 15.90 22.20
CA ARG A 218 -13.36 17.37 22.08
C ARG A 218 -12.82 17.77 20.72
N PHE A 219 -11.78 17.09 20.25
CA PHE A 219 -11.21 17.33 18.92
C PHE A 219 -12.25 17.12 17.82
N THR A 220 -12.97 16.00 17.85
CA THR A 220 -14.02 15.69 16.88
C THR A 220 -15.18 16.69 16.95
N THR A 221 -15.58 17.09 18.15
CA THR A 221 -16.60 18.16 18.34
C THR A 221 -16.15 19.48 17.71
N LEU A 222 -14.88 19.86 17.88
CA LEU A 222 -14.32 21.06 17.24
C LEU A 222 -14.23 20.91 15.71
N LEU A 223 -13.83 19.74 15.22
CA LEU A 223 -13.72 19.44 13.79
C LEU A 223 -15.09 19.51 13.09
N LEU A 224 -16.13 18.97 13.73
CA LEU A 224 -17.49 18.93 13.22
C LEU A 224 -18.33 20.16 13.62
N GLY A 225 -17.82 20.99 14.52
CA GLY A 225 -18.49 22.16 15.04
C GLY A 225 -18.77 23.21 13.96
N PRO A 226 -19.49 24.29 14.32
CA PRO A 226 -19.90 25.30 13.37
C PRO A 226 -18.75 26.23 12.96
N PHE A 227 -17.67 25.66 12.42
CA PHE A 227 -16.81 26.43 11.54
C PHE A 227 -17.55 26.56 10.20
N PRO A 228 -18.11 27.75 9.89
CA PRO A 228 -18.91 27.93 8.67
C PRO A 228 -18.00 27.66 7.47
N GLY A 229 -18.10 26.48 6.88
CA GLY A 229 -17.45 26.17 5.63
C GLY A 229 -16.61 24.90 5.53
N LEU A 230 -16.31 24.21 6.64
CA LEU A 230 -15.45 23.02 6.52
C LEU A 230 -16.21 21.72 6.18
N LEU A 231 -17.54 21.71 6.44
CA LEU A 231 -18.40 20.54 6.20
C LEU A 231 -19.80 20.92 5.67
N ARG A 232 -19.90 22.01 4.91
CA ARG A 232 -21.16 22.38 4.23
C ARG A 232 -21.05 22.20 2.74
#